data_db935bb6d6904671717b269fc4ee555a
#
_entry.id   db935bb6d6904671717b269fc4ee555a
#
_cell.length_a   1.000
_cell.length_b   1.000
_cell.length_c   1.000
_cell.angle_alpha   90.00
_cell.angle_beta   90.00
_cell.angle_gamma   90.00
#
_symmetry.space_group_name_H-M   'P 1'
#
loop_
_entity.id
_entity.type
_entity.pdbx_description
1 polymer ?
#
loop_
_entity_poly.entity_id
_entity_poly.type
_entity_poly.pdbx_seq_one_letter_code
_entity_poly.pdbx_strand_id
1 'polypeptide(L)'
;MWSYVGYEGDDGNTFEPVEDDEFLIFNNYHFMTKSMDYALATITGTKTLTGGNLEAGEFRFGLYDSNGTLIDTKTNDASGNITFRTIPYYTAGTYSYTVKEINEQGENNVSDIEYDPSVYIVTVNVDENMDMSITYIKHGTNVDNSSESVDGISFENKMSVTAASIDPAVKKVLNNAELQPGEFTFQLFDENNNLIDTKKNTDNGSVLFDSIIFDEVGDYNYTIKELIQMVI
;
A
#
# COMPACT_ATOMS: atom_id res chain seq x y z
N MET A 1 -40.15 -37.72 53.37
CA MET A 1 -40.26 -37.01 52.05
C MET A 1 -39.03 -36.13 51.94
N TRP A 2 -38.07 -36.55 51.20
CA TRP A 2 -36.83 -35.80 50.92
C TRP A 2 -37.10 -34.90 49.71
N SER A 3 -36.89 -33.63 49.85
CA SER A 3 -36.94 -32.70 48.70
C SER A 3 -35.55 -32.68 48.06
N TYR A 4 -35.50 -33.00 46.80
CA TYR A 4 -34.32 -32.85 45.95
C TYR A 4 -34.02 -31.35 45.79
N VAL A 5 -32.83 -30.94 46.21
CA VAL A 5 -32.28 -29.66 45.86
C VAL A 5 -31.05 -30.03 45.01
N GLY A 6 -31.21 -29.90 43.70
CA GLY A 6 -30.05 -30.01 42.80
C GLY A 6 -29.07 -28.88 43.12
N TYR A 7 -27.91 -29.24 43.57
CA TYR A 7 -26.79 -28.31 43.76
C TYR A 7 -25.77 -28.53 42.66
N GLU A 8 -25.64 -27.55 41.79
CA GLU A 8 -24.48 -27.45 40.94
C GLU A 8 -23.36 -26.85 41.79
N GLY A 9 -22.43 -27.70 42.24
CA GLY A 9 -21.18 -27.21 42.84
C GLY A 9 -20.22 -26.76 41.77
N ASP A 10 -19.30 -25.85 42.10
CA ASP A 10 -18.21 -25.39 41.25
C ASP A 10 -17.29 -26.52 40.73
N ASP A 11 -17.49 -27.73 41.22
CA ASP A 11 -16.75 -28.95 40.87
C ASP A 11 -17.50 -29.89 39.87
N GLY A 12 -18.69 -29.46 39.40
CA GLY A 12 -19.49 -30.23 38.44
C GLY A 12 -20.09 -31.51 39.00
N ASN A 13 -20.27 -31.65 40.32
CA ASN A 13 -20.92 -32.81 40.92
C ASN A 13 -22.44 -32.65 40.87
N THR A 14 -23.13 -33.59 40.26
CA THR A 14 -24.59 -33.71 40.30
C THR A 14 -24.98 -34.86 41.21
N PHE A 15 -26.04 -34.64 41.99
CA PHE A 15 -26.63 -35.67 42.84
C PHE A 15 -27.89 -36.18 42.19
N GLU A 16 -27.95 -37.45 41.86
CA GLU A 16 -29.18 -38.10 41.44
C GLU A 16 -29.74 -38.99 42.53
N PRO A 17 -31.01 -38.86 42.92
CA PRO A 17 -31.64 -39.75 43.87
C PRO A 17 -31.90 -41.11 43.22
N VAL A 18 -31.51 -42.17 43.88
CA VAL A 18 -31.82 -43.56 43.46
C VAL A 18 -33.22 -43.90 43.99
N GLU A 19 -34.14 -44.28 43.11
CA GLU A 19 -35.43 -44.83 43.50
C GLU A 19 -35.21 -46.21 44.14
N ASP A 20 -35.73 -46.39 45.38
CA ASP A 20 -35.85 -47.64 46.14
C ASP A 20 -34.66 -48.13 46.97
N ASP A 21 -33.51 -47.48 47.03
CA ASP A 21 -32.48 -47.89 47.96
C ASP A 21 -31.88 -46.74 48.77
N GLU A 22 -31.38 -47.05 49.94
CA GLU A 22 -30.85 -46.14 50.94
C GLU A 22 -29.50 -45.47 50.57
N PHE A 23 -29.14 -45.51 49.28
CA PHE A 23 -27.82 -45.07 48.83
C PHE A 23 -27.93 -43.86 47.88
N LEU A 24 -27.10 -42.84 48.12
CA LEU A 24 -26.87 -41.73 47.21
C LEU A 24 -25.69 -42.08 46.28
N ILE A 25 -25.91 -42.03 44.96
CA ILE A 25 -24.84 -42.20 43.98
C ILE A 25 -24.34 -40.81 43.57
N PHE A 26 -23.06 -40.57 43.79
CA PHE A 26 -22.37 -39.36 43.35
C PHE A 26 -21.75 -39.65 41.99
N ASN A 27 -22.29 -39.07 40.91
CA ASN A 27 -21.70 -39.09 39.61
C ASN A 27 -20.86 -37.84 39.42
N ASN A 28 -19.55 -37.97 39.45
CA ASN A 28 -18.65 -36.88 39.14
C ASN A 28 -18.49 -36.79 37.65
N TYR A 29 -19.12 -35.77 37.03
CA TYR A 29 -18.84 -35.41 35.67
C TYR A 29 -17.72 -34.36 35.66
N HIS A 30 -16.54 -34.76 35.19
CA HIS A 30 -15.49 -33.83 34.89
C HIS A 30 -15.81 -33.17 33.56
N PHE A 31 -16.42 -32.01 33.56
CA PHE A 31 -16.42 -31.13 32.42
C PHE A 31 -15.02 -30.52 32.32
N MET A 32 -14.17 -31.08 31.48
CA MET A 32 -13.01 -30.33 31.05
C MET A 32 -13.55 -29.16 30.21
N THR A 33 -13.67 -27.99 30.80
CA THR A 33 -13.69 -26.74 30.05
C THR A 33 -12.25 -26.58 29.55
N LYS A 34 -11.92 -27.27 28.44
CA LYS A 34 -10.73 -26.90 27.68
C LYS A 34 -11.01 -25.48 27.22
N SER A 35 -10.32 -24.50 27.79
CA SER A 35 -10.16 -23.21 27.14
C SER A 35 -9.80 -23.54 25.69
N MET A 36 -10.65 -23.15 24.74
CA MET A 36 -10.27 -23.31 23.33
C MET A 36 -9.18 -22.30 23.08
N ASP A 37 -7.93 -22.75 23.26
CA ASP A 37 -6.79 -21.96 22.86
C ASP A 37 -6.88 -21.77 21.34
N TYR A 38 -6.66 -20.57 20.89
CA TYR A 38 -6.66 -20.22 19.48
C TYR A 38 -5.49 -19.28 19.17
N ALA A 39 -5.01 -19.38 17.96
CA ALA A 39 -4.01 -18.48 17.43
C ALA A 39 -4.67 -17.44 16.52
N LEU A 40 -4.10 -16.24 16.43
CA LEU A 40 -4.59 -15.15 15.60
C LEU A 40 -3.49 -14.65 14.66
N ALA A 41 -3.69 -14.75 13.36
CA ALA A 41 -2.79 -14.14 12.38
C ALA A 41 -3.43 -12.95 11.66
N THR A 42 -2.69 -11.88 11.52
CA THR A 42 -3.02 -10.75 10.66
C THR A 42 -1.97 -10.67 9.56
N ILE A 43 -2.38 -10.91 8.32
CA ILE A 43 -1.50 -10.78 7.15
C ILE A 43 -1.46 -9.31 6.77
N THR A 44 -0.23 -8.77 6.64
CA THR A 44 0.01 -7.38 6.27
C THR A 44 0.95 -7.30 5.08
N GLY A 45 0.96 -6.17 4.41
CA GLY A 45 1.87 -5.87 3.31
C GLY A 45 2.07 -4.37 3.14
N THR A 46 2.89 -4.01 2.17
CA THR A 46 3.16 -2.62 1.80
C THR A 46 2.91 -2.39 0.32
N LYS A 47 2.57 -1.16 -0.03
CA LYS A 47 2.41 -0.66 -1.39
C LYS A 47 3.26 0.58 -1.58
N THR A 48 3.96 0.64 -2.71
CA THR A 48 4.65 1.84 -3.19
C THR A 48 4.21 2.18 -4.62
N LEU A 49 4.26 3.45 -4.97
CA LEU A 49 4.04 3.96 -6.32
C LEU A 49 5.24 4.80 -6.72
N THR A 50 6.00 4.34 -7.71
CA THR A 50 7.13 5.08 -8.28
C THR A 50 6.62 5.97 -9.42
N GLY A 51 7.10 7.21 -9.51
CA GLY A 51 6.70 8.18 -10.54
C GLY A 51 5.37 8.90 -10.25
N GLY A 52 4.78 8.71 -9.06
CA GLY A 52 3.54 9.37 -8.63
C GLY A 52 3.40 9.46 -7.13
N ASN A 53 2.38 10.15 -6.66
CA ASN A 53 2.01 10.20 -5.24
C ASN A 53 1.00 9.11 -4.95
N LEU A 54 1.29 8.28 -3.95
CA LEU A 54 0.38 7.23 -3.50
C LEU A 54 -0.76 7.82 -2.66
N GLU A 55 -1.99 7.56 -3.08
CA GLU A 55 -3.19 7.97 -2.36
C GLU A 55 -3.80 6.81 -1.57
N ALA A 56 -4.47 7.13 -0.44
CA ALA A 56 -5.18 6.12 0.32
C ALA A 56 -6.34 5.52 -0.48
N GLY A 57 -6.42 4.19 -0.54
CA GLY A 57 -7.48 3.49 -1.24
C GLY A 57 -7.30 3.35 -2.74
N GLU A 58 -6.15 3.75 -3.28
CA GLU A 58 -5.88 3.78 -4.71
C GLU A 58 -5.73 2.38 -5.32
N PHE A 59 -5.05 1.47 -4.60
CA PHE A 59 -4.82 0.11 -5.06
C PHE A 59 -5.52 -0.91 -4.18
N ARG A 60 -5.96 -2.01 -4.80
CA ARG A 60 -6.77 -3.03 -4.16
C ARG A 60 -6.06 -4.39 -4.15
N PHE A 61 -6.13 -5.10 -3.03
CA PHE A 61 -5.44 -6.37 -2.80
C PHE A 61 -6.43 -7.43 -2.34
N GLY A 62 -6.25 -8.64 -2.85
CA GLY A 62 -7.07 -9.80 -2.49
C GLY A 62 -6.28 -10.81 -1.67
N LEU A 63 -6.90 -11.32 -0.62
CA LEU A 63 -6.44 -12.49 0.14
C LEU A 63 -7.31 -13.67 -0.23
N TYR A 64 -6.69 -14.75 -0.70
CA TYR A 64 -7.35 -15.96 -1.17
C TYR A 64 -6.94 -17.15 -0.30
N ASP A 65 -7.86 -18.10 -0.10
CA ASP A 65 -7.54 -19.37 0.55
C ASP A 65 -6.80 -20.35 -0.40
N SER A 66 -6.45 -21.53 0.11
CA SER A 66 -5.75 -22.58 -0.66
C SER A 66 -6.57 -23.12 -1.84
N ASN A 67 -7.87 -22.89 -1.89
CA ASN A 67 -8.75 -23.27 -3.00
C ASN A 67 -8.91 -22.16 -4.04
N GLY A 68 -8.26 -21.00 -3.82
CA GLY A 68 -8.40 -19.84 -4.68
C GLY A 68 -9.66 -19.00 -4.40
N THR A 69 -10.35 -19.23 -3.29
CA THR A 69 -11.52 -18.45 -2.89
C THR A 69 -11.08 -17.14 -2.28
N LEU A 70 -11.61 -16.01 -2.76
CA LEU A 70 -11.36 -14.69 -2.18
C LEU A 70 -12.02 -14.60 -0.79
N ILE A 71 -11.21 -14.41 0.26
CA ILE A 71 -11.66 -14.37 1.64
C ILE A 71 -11.63 -12.99 2.28
N ASP A 72 -10.80 -12.09 1.74
CA ASP A 72 -10.78 -10.67 2.15
C ASP A 72 -10.24 -9.78 1.02
N THR A 73 -10.63 -8.50 1.07
CA THR A 73 -10.13 -7.47 0.15
C THR A 73 -9.79 -6.22 0.93
N LYS A 74 -8.63 -5.65 0.67
CA LYS A 74 -8.17 -4.40 1.29
C LYS A 74 -7.58 -3.47 0.25
N THR A 75 -7.55 -2.20 0.60
CA THR A 75 -6.80 -1.17 -0.12
C THR A 75 -5.63 -0.69 0.74
N ASN A 76 -4.66 -0.02 0.11
CA ASN A 76 -3.59 0.64 0.84
C ASN A 76 -4.10 1.85 1.63
N ASP A 77 -3.46 2.17 2.75
CA ASP A 77 -3.60 3.48 3.40
C ASP A 77 -2.68 4.52 2.73
N ALA A 78 -2.70 5.77 3.21
CA ALA A 78 -1.86 6.86 2.68
C ALA A 78 -0.34 6.63 2.87
N SER A 79 0.05 5.74 3.78
CA SER A 79 1.44 5.34 4.01
C SER A 79 1.82 4.07 3.24
N GLY A 80 0.90 3.53 2.45
CA GLY A 80 1.07 2.30 1.69
C GLY A 80 0.83 1.01 2.47
N ASN A 81 0.36 1.07 3.72
CA ASN A 81 0.11 -0.15 4.48
C ASN A 81 -1.14 -0.88 3.98
N ILE A 82 -1.05 -2.21 3.92
CA ILE A 82 -2.12 -3.13 3.61
C ILE A 82 -2.33 -4.02 4.82
N THR A 83 -3.55 -4.06 5.38
CA THR A 83 -3.84 -4.87 6.56
C THR A 83 -5.12 -5.67 6.34
N PHE A 84 -5.00 -6.98 6.15
CA PHE A 84 -6.14 -7.89 6.02
C PHE A 84 -6.80 -8.15 7.37
N ARG A 85 -8.00 -8.75 7.33
CA ARG A 85 -8.69 -9.17 8.55
C ARG A 85 -7.85 -10.19 9.33
N THR A 86 -7.95 -10.15 10.65
CA THR A 86 -7.35 -11.18 11.51
C THR A 86 -8.08 -12.52 11.31
N ILE A 87 -7.32 -13.60 11.17
CA ILE A 87 -7.81 -14.96 10.96
C ILE A 87 -7.56 -15.76 12.23
N PRO A 88 -8.61 -16.34 12.85
CA PRO A 88 -8.45 -17.23 14.00
C PRO A 88 -8.18 -18.67 13.54
N TYR A 89 -7.29 -19.35 14.24
CA TYR A 89 -6.95 -20.77 14.08
C TYR A 89 -7.24 -21.53 15.36
N TYR A 90 -8.07 -22.54 15.29
CA TYR A 90 -8.51 -23.36 16.45
C TYR A 90 -7.85 -24.73 16.47
N THR A 91 -7.04 -25.07 15.50
CA THR A 91 -6.33 -26.36 15.40
C THR A 91 -4.91 -26.12 14.92
N ALA A 92 -3.98 -26.94 15.40
CA ALA A 92 -2.63 -27.01 14.86
C ALA A 92 -2.69 -27.45 13.38
N GLY A 93 -1.81 -26.88 12.56
CA GLY A 93 -1.77 -27.18 11.14
C GLY A 93 -1.00 -26.14 10.32
N THR A 94 -0.90 -26.42 9.03
CA THR A 94 -0.30 -25.52 8.04
C THR A 94 -1.39 -24.97 7.15
N TYR A 95 -1.51 -23.66 7.10
CA TYR A 95 -2.52 -22.94 6.35
C TYR A 95 -1.84 -22.09 5.28
N SER A 96 -2.31 -22.20 4.05
CA SER A 96 -1.73 -21.48 2.91
C SER A 96 -2.73 -20.49 2.34
N TYR A 97 -2.22 -19.30 2.03
CA TYR A 97 -2.99 -18.20 1.43
C TYR A 97 -2.24 -17.63 0.24
N THR A 98 -2.99 -17.02 -0.65
CA THR A 98 -2.42 -16.26 -1.76
C THR A 98 -2.80 -14.79 -1.60
N VAL A 99 -1.81 -13.89 -1.76
CA VAL A 99 -2.05 -12.44 -1.79
C VAL A 99 -1.57 -11.90 -3.13
N LYS A 100 -2.41 -11.11 -3.78
CA LYS A 100 -2.10 -10.43 -5.04
C LYS A 100 -2.84 -9.10 -5.15
N GLU A 101 -2.29 -8.20 -5.96
CA GLU A 101 -3.00 -7.00 -6.37
C GLU A 101 -4.14 -7.34 -7.32
N ILE A 102 -5.28 -6.64 -7.17
CA ILE A 102 -6.46 -6.79 -8.04
C ILE A 102 -6.47 -5.60 -9.00
N ASN A 103 -6.15 -5.86 -10.25
CA ASN A 103 -6.32 -4.87 -11.30
C ASN A 103 -7.76 -4.93 -11.83
N GLU A 104 -8.59 -3.95 -11.50
CA GLU A 104 -9.99 -3.89 -11.91
C GLU A 104 -10.19 -3.39 -13.35
N GLN A 105 -9.14 -2.83 -13.97
CA GLN A 105 -9.27 -2.18 -15.27
C GLN A 105 -9.10 -3.12 -16.46
N GLY A 106 -8.70 -4.39 -16.22
CA GLY A 106 -8.57 -5.42 -17.25
C GLY A 106 -7.39 -5.19 -18.21
N GLU A 107 -7.23 -6.11 -19.19
CA GLU A 107 -6.09 -6.13 -20.13
C GLU A 107 -6.05 -4.94 -21.14
N ASN A 108 -7.13 -4.14 -21.24
CA ASN A 108 -7.22 -2.99 -22.13
C ASN A 108 -6.98 -1.65 -21.41
N ASN A 109 -6.26 -1.69 -20.30
CA ASN A 109 -6.05 -0.52 -19.48
C ASN A 109 -5.15 0.51 -20.17
N VAL A 110 -5.71 1.69 -20.43
CA VAL A 110 -5.00 2.90 -20.90
C VAL A 110 -4.54 3.70 -19.68
N SER A 111 -4.21 3.03 -18.56
CA SER A 111 -3.66 3.73 -17.42
C SER A 111 -2.15 3.85 -17.59
N ASP A 112 -1.62 5.02 -17.23
CA ASP A 112 -0.18 5.28 -17.17
C ASP A 112 0.50 4.50 -16.02
N ILE A 113 -0.18 3.47 -15.46
CA ILE A 113 0.31 2.67 -14.34
C ILE A 113 0.65 1.25 -14.79
N GLU A 114 1.91 0.88 -14.61
CA GLU A 114 2.38 -0.50 -14.66
C GLU A 114 2.16 -1.15 -13.27
N TYR A 115 1.24 -2.12 -13.21
CA TYR A 115 0.90 -2.83 -11.99
C TYR A 115 1.93 -3.91 -11.65
N ASP A 116 2.23 -4.08 -10.36
CA ASP A 116 3.08 -5.16 -9.87
C ASP A 116 2.38 -6.52 -10.07
N PRO A 117 2.94 -7.39 -10.92
CA PRO A 117 2.33 -8.68 -11.22
C PRO A 117 2.62 -9.75 -10.16
N SER A 118 3.30 -9.42 -9.07
CA SER A 118 3.73 -10.36 -8.05
C SER A 118 2.56 -11.06 -7.36
N VAL A 119 2.76 -12.33 -7.06
CA VAL A 119 1.84 -13.15 -6.27
C VAL A 119 2.61 -13.68 -5.06
N TYR A 120 2.06 -13.49 -3.86
CA TYR A 120 2.66 -13.98 -2.63
C TYR A 120 1.91 -15.18 -2.09
N ILE A 121 2.65 -16.27 -1.81
CA ILE A 121 2.15 -17.39 -1.04
C ILE A 121 2.53 -17.16 0.42
N VAL A 122 1.53 -17.08 1.28
CA VAL A 122 1.68 -16.88 2.73
C VAL A 122 1.35 -18.20 3.42
N THR A 123 2.30 -18.75 4.14
CA THR A 123 2.11 -19.98 4.92
C THR A 123 2.11 -19.64 6.39
N VAL A 124 1.01 -19.96 7.07
CA VAL A 124 0.85 -19.84 8.52
C VAL A 124 0.93 -21.24 9.11
N ASN A 125 1.97 -21.49 9.92
CA ASN A 125 2.11 -22.72 10.68
C ASN A 125 1.68 -22.48 12.12
N VAL A 126 0.74 -23.28 12.61
CA VAL A 126 0.26 -23.27 13.98
C VAL A 126 0.63 -24.60 14.62
N ASP A 127 1.37 -24.59 15.70
CA ASP A 127 1.77 -25.79 16.42
C ASP A 127 0.72 -26.27 17.43
N GLU A 128 1.00 -27.37 18.13
CA GLU A 128 0.09 -27.94 19.13
C GLU A 128 -0.11 -27.04 20.37
N ASN A 129 0.77 -26.06 20.59
CA ASN A 129 0.67 -25.08 21.67
C ASN A 129 -0.04 -23.80 21.22
N MET A 130 -0.52 -23.74 19.97
CA MET A 130 -1.07 -22.54 19.31
C MET A 130 -0.03 -21.43 19.09
N ASP A 131 1.26 -21.76 19.12
CA ASP A 131 2.32 -20.86 18.67
C ASP A 131 2.34 -20.79 17.14
N MET A 132 2.58 -19.59 16.60
CA MET A 132 2.51 -19.36 15.15
C MET A 132 3.86 -18.93 14.57
N SER A 133 4.09 -19.36 13.33
CA SER A 133 5.08 -18.76 12.43
C SER A 133 4.46 -18.48 11.07
N ILE A 134 4.87 -17.38 10.44
CA ILE A 134 4.41 -16.97 9.11
C ILE A 134 5.62 -16.89 8.19
N THR A 135 5.51 -17.47 7.00
CA THR A 135 6.53 -17.41 5.96
C THR A 135 5.91 -16.93 4.66
N TYR A 136 6.73 -16.28 3.82
CA TYR A 136 6.30 -15.66 2.58
C TYR A 136 7.16 -16.15 1.43
N ILE A 137 6.52 -16.49 0.31
CA ILE A 137 7.20 -16.79 -0.95
C ILE A 137 6.62 -15.85 -2.00
N LYS A 138 7.49 -15.06 -2.63
CA LYS A 138 7.14 -14.20 -3.77
C LYS A 138 7.31 -14.99 -5.06
N HIS A 139 6.27 -15.03 -5.88
CA HIS A 139 6.31 -15.52 -7.25
C HIS A 139 6.26 -14.32 -8.20
N GLY A 140 7.25 -14.21 -9.07
CA GLY A 140 7.20 -13.30 -10.20
C GLY A 140 6.32 -13.90 -11.31
N THR A 141 5.60 -13.08 -12.04
CA THR A 141 4.85 -13.52 -13.23
C THR A 141 5.70 -13.59 -14.49
N ASN A 142 6.98 -13.24 -14.38
CA ASN A 142 7.91 -13.27 -15.51
C ASN A 142 8.33 -14.68 -15.88
N VAL A 143 8.75 -14.83 -17.12
CA VAL A 143 9.02 -16.02 -17.95
C VAL A 143 9.89 -17.12 -17.28
N ASP A 144 10.53 -16.84 -16.16
CA ASP A 144 11.41 -17.77 -15.44
C ASP A 144 10.75 -18.52 -14.27
N ASN A 145 9.50 -18.18 -13.94
CA ASN A 145 8.72 -18.81 -12.85
C ASN A 145 9.51 -18.89 -11.52
N SER A 146 10.38 -17.90 -11.27
CA SER A 146 11.20 -17.85 -10.07
C SER A 146 10.34 -17.64 -8.83
N SER A 147 10.64 -18.38 -7.78
CA SER A 147 10.05 -18.19 -6.46
C SER A 147 11.15 -17.86 -5.46
N GLU A 148 10.91 -16.83 -4.66
CA GLU A 148 11.87 -16.31 -3.69
C GLU A 148 11.24 -16.27 -2.29
N SER A 149 12.01 -16.73 -1.29
CA SER A 149 11.64 -16.53 0.09
C SER A 149 11.93 -15.07 0.49
N VAL A 150 10.92 -14.39 1.03
CA VAL A 150 10.98 -12.98 1.41
C VAL A 150 10.49 -12.79 2.84
N ASP A 151 10.84 -11.65 3.47
CA ASP A 151 10.47 -11.35 4.85
C ASP A 151 9.03 -10.80 4.99
N GLY A 152 8.37 -10.46 3.88
CA GLY A 152 7.02 -9.90 3.89
C GLY A 152 6.47 -9.63 2.49
N ILE A 153 5.29 -9.02 2.44
CA ILE A 153 4.58 -8.66 1.20
C ILE A 153 4.89 -7.21 0.85
N SER A 154 5.36 -6.96 -0.39
CA SER A 154 5.62 -5.62 -0.89
C SER A 154 5.29 -5.54 -2.38
N PHE A 155 4.36 -4.67 -2.74
CA PHE A 155 3.96 -4.39 -4.11
C PHE A 155 4.49 -3.01 -4.54
N GLU A 156 5.07 -2.93 -5.74
CA GLU A 156 5.52 -1.69 -6.34
C GLU A 156 4.84 -1.48 -7.70
N ASN A 157 4.02 -0.44 -7.84
CA ASN A 157 3.53 0.01 -9.14
C ASN A 157 4.39 1.16 -9.65
N LYS A 158 4.43 1.31 -10.98
CA LYS A 158 5.15 2.41 -11.63
C LYS A 158 4.19 3.23 -12.46
N MET A 159 4.19 4.54 -12.25
CA MET A 159 3.46 5.48 -13.09
C MET A 159 4.37 5.94 -14.22
N SER A 160 3.93 5.71 -15.46
CA SER A 160 4.59 6.26 -16.64
C SER A 160 4.15 7.69 -16.84
N VAL A 161 5.04 8.64 -16.67
CA VAL A 161 4.75 10.05 -16.95
C VAL A 161 5.17 10.34 -18.38
N THR A 162 4.23 10.78 -19.21
CA THR A 162 4.60 11.38 -20.50
C THR A 162 5.23 12.74 -20.20
N ALA A 163 6.49 12.94 -20.62
CA ALA A 163 7.18 14.19 -20.41
C ALA A 163 6.37 15.36 -20.99
N ALA A 164 6.11 16.37 -20.17
CA ALA A 164 5.53 17.64 -20.59
C ALA A 164 6.64 18.66 -20.83
N SER A 165 6.38 19.68 -21.64
CA SER A 165 7.33 20.79 -21.84
C SER A 165 6.61 22.13 -21.87
N ILE A 166 7.32 23.16 -21.42
CA ILE A 166 6.93 24.56 -21.59
C ILE A 166 8.07 25.34 -22.21
N ASP A 167 7.70 26.39 -22.98
CA ASP A 167 8.62 27.37 -23.53
C ASP A 167 8.43 28.69 -22.77
N PRO A 168 9.23 28.97 -21.70
CA PRO A 168 9.07 30.20 -20.95
C PRO A 168 9.37 31.41 -21.82
N ALA A 169 8.50 32.41 -21.79
CA ALA A 169 8.66 33.62 -22.60
C ALA A 169 8.26 34.87 -21.84
N VAL A 170 8.94 35.96 -22.13
CA VAL A 170 8.55 37.30 -21.67
C VAL A 170 8.59 38.29 -22.83
N LYS A 171 7.93 39.43 -22.65
CA LYS A 171 7.97 40.52 -23.63
C LYS A 171 8.53 41.77 -22.99
N LYS A 172 9.60 42.30 -23.57
CA LYS A 172 10.15 43.61 -23.23
C LYS A 172 9.39 44.71 -23.98
N VAL A 173 9.03 45.74 -23.24
CA VAL A 173 8.45 46.98 -23.83
C VAL A 173 9.31 48.13 -23.35
N LEU A 174 9.72 48.99 -24.28
CA LEU A 174 10.41 50.23 -24.02
C LEU A 174 9.51 51.41 -24.35
N ASN A 175 9.20 52.23 -23.35
CA ASN A 175 8.34 53.39 -23.54
C ASN A 175 9.19 54.60 -23.95
N ASN A 176 8.68 55.40 -24.90
CA ASN A 176 9.27 56.63 -25.41
C ASN A 176 10.63 56.50 -26.12
N ALA A 177 11.01 55.26 -26.52
CA ALA A 177 12.18 55.00 -27.32
C ALA A 177 11.94 53.76 -28.21
N GLU A 178 12.73 53.63 -29.27
CA GLU A 178 12.68 52.49 -30.14
C GLU A 178 13.54 51.36 -29.53
N LEU A 179 12.95 50.19 -29.34
CA LEU A 179 13.61 49.01 -28.80
C LEU A 179 14.54 48.40 -29.83
N GLN A 180 15.83 48.19 -29.48
CA GLN A 180 16.80 47.52 -30.35
C GLN A 180 16.92 46.03 -29.99
N PRO A 181 17.09 45.12 -30.98
CA PRO A 181 17.32 43.71 -30.70
C PRO A 181 18.63 43.51 -29.93
N GLY A 182 18.54 42.68 -28.86
CA GLY A 182 19.67 42.36 -27.99
C GLY A 182 20.05 43.43 -26.98
N GLU A 183 19.24 44.50 -26.84
CA GLU A 183 19.49 45.60 -25.95
C GLU A 183 19.35 45.20 -24.47
N PHE A 184 18.37 44.36 -24.15
CA PHE A 184 18.08 43.89 -22.80
C PHE A 184 18.36 42.40 -22.66
N THR A 185 18.90 41.99 -21.50
CA THR A 185 19.25 40.61 -21.18
C THR A 185 18.36 40.10 -20.05
N PHE A 186 17.85 38.87 -20.21
CA PHE A 186 16.97 38.21 -19.25
C PHE A 186 17.58 36.87 -18.85
N GLN A 187 17.40 36.53 -17.59
CA GLN A 187 17.88 35.28 -17.00
C GLN A 187 16.73 34.51 -16.39
N LEU A 188 16.68 33.21 -16.65
CA LEU A 188 15.74 32.25 -16.08
C LEU A 188 16.46 31.46 -14.99
N PHE A 189 15.82 31.34 -13.81
CA PHE A 189 16.33 30.64 -12.64
C PHE A 189 15.33 29.59 -12.19
N ASP A 190 15.84 28.49 -11.61
CA ASP A 190 15.05 27.50 -10.89
C ASP A 190 14.64 28.01 -9.48
N GLU A 191 13.93 27.18 -8.72
CA GLU A 191 13.51 27.47 -7.35
C GLU A 191 14.67 27.64 -6.36
N ASN A 192 15.84 27.05 -6.67
CA ASN A 192 17.06 27.13 -5.87
C ASN A 192 17.94 28.32 -6.26
N ASN A 193 17.46 29.21 -7.15
CA ASN A 193 18.19 30.31 -7.76
C ASN A 193 19.41 29.88 -8.62
N ASN A 194 19.42 28.69 -9.16
CA ASN A 194 20.40 28.30 -10.17
C ASN A 194 20.00 28.90 -11.50
N LEU A 195 20.99 29.46 -12.21
CA LEU A 195 20.78 30.00 -13.56
C LEU A 195 20.58 28.86 -14.55
N ILE A 196 19.43 28.85 -15.24
CA ILE A 196 19.06 27.85 -16.24
C ILE A 196 19.42 28.35 -17.65
N ASP A 197 19.02 29.59 -17.97
CA ASP A 197 19.17 30.13 -19.31
C ASP A 197 19.30 31.67 -19.29
N THR A 198 19.93 32.22 -20.36
CA THR A 198 20.11 33.65 -20.57
C THR A 198 19.77 34.01 -22.02
N LYS A 199 18.79 34.86 -22.20
CA LYS A 199 18.29 35.31 -23.52
C LYS A 199 18.25 36.83 -23.60
N LYS A 200 18.22 37.32 -24.83
CA LYS A 200 18.07 38.75 -25.15
C LYS A 200 16.78 38.98 -25.91
N ASN A 201 16.27 40.21 -25.83
CA ASN A 201 15.09 40.60 -26.60
C ASN A 201 15.37 40.62 -28.11
N THR A 202 14.36 40.26 -28.86
CA THR A 202 14.30 40.49 -30.32
C THR A 202 13.86 41.93 -30.62
N ASP A 203 13.81 42.29 -31.89
CA ASP A 203 13.35 43.61 -32.36
C ASP A 203 11.92 43.95 -31.93
N ASN A 204 11.06 42.94 -31.86
CA ASN A 204 9.66 43.14 -31.40
C ASN A 204 9.50 42.99 -29.90
N GLY A 205 10.60 42.85 -29.13
CA GLY A 205 10.64 42.71 -27.70
C GLY A 205 10.40 41.28 -27.15
N SER A 206 10.23 40.28 -28.00
CA SER A 206 10.09 38.91 -27.57
C SER A 206 11.37 38.38 -26.97
N VAL A 207 11.27 37.65 -25.87
CA VAL A 207 12.37 36.88 -25.23
C VAL A 207 11.84 35.48 -25.02
N LEU A 208 12.38 34.50 -25.74
CA LEU A 208 12.01 33.09 -25.66
C LEU A 208 13.16 32.31 -25.07
N PHE A 209 12.94 31.63 -23.97
CA PHE A 209 13.90 30.71 -23.35
C PHE A 209 13.82 29.33 -23.98
N ASP A 210 14.82 28.49 -23.73
CA ASP A 210 14.83 27.12 -24.18
C ASP A 210 13.73 26.32 -23.42
N SER A 211 13.17 25.29 -24.08
CA SER A 211 12.13 24.45 -23.53
C SER A 211 12.59 23.78 -22.23
N ILE A 212 11.74 23.82 -21.22
CA ILE A 212 11.93 23.06 -19.98
C ILE A 212 11.08 21.80 -20.09
N ILE A 213 11.69 20.63 -19.85
CA ILE A 213 11.06 19.33 -19.91
C ILE A 213 10.79 18.87 -18.48
N PHE A 214 9.59 18.37 -18.22
CA PHE A 214 9.15 17.78 -16.96
C PHE A 214 8.89 16.29 -17.21
N ASP A 215 9.65 15.45 -16.57
CA ASP A 215 9.56 13.98 -16.64
C ASP A 215 9.04 13.37 -15.33
N GLU A 216 8.71 14.19 -14.35
CA GLU A 216 8.12 13.81 -13.07
C GLU A 216 6.88 14.68 -12.77
N VAL A 217 5.96 14.15 -11.99
CA VAL A 217 4.79 14.90 -11.47
C VAL A 217 5.25 15.81 -10.33
N GLY A 218 4.92 17.09 -10.39
CA GLY A 218 5.30 18.03 -9.34
C GLY A 218 4.91 19.47 -9.65
N ASP A 219 5.11 20.35 -8.66
CA ASP A 219 5.00 21.78 -8.79
C ASP A 219 6.40 22.38 -8.97
N TYR A 220 6.59 23.10 -10.07
CA TYR A 220 7.88 23.67 -10.46
C TYR A 220 7.80 25.19 -10.47
N ASN A 221 8.72 25.85 -9.76
CA ASN A 221 8.77 27.29 -9.66
C ASN A 221 10.00 27.86 -10.36
N TYR A 222 9.78 28.82 -11.25
CA TYR A 222 10.83 29.49 -11.99
C TYR A 222 10.74 30.99 -11.84
N THR A 223 11.89 31.68 -11.91
CA THR A 223 11.95 33.13 -11.80
C THR A 223 12.69 33.71 -13.01
N ILE A 224 12.08 34.69 -13.69
CA ILE A 224 12.74 35.44 -14.76
C ILE A 224 13.12 36.82 -14.23
N LYS A 225 14.39 37.23 -14.45
CA LYS A 225 14.94 38.53 -14.06
C LYS A 225 15.54 39.23 -15.27
N GLU A 226 15.28 40.53 -15.41
CA GLU A 226 16.03 41.39 -16.32
C GLU A 226 17.35 41.83 -15.67
N LEU A 227 18.45 41.73 -16.41
CA LEU A 227 19.75 42.24 -15.94
C LEU A 227 19.77 43.74 -16.12
N ILE A 228 19.95 44.45 -15.02
CA ILE A 228 20.16 45.90 -15.04
C ILE A 228 21.59 46.16 -15.53
N GLN A 229 21.74 46.71 -16.73
CA GLN A 229 23.05 47.24 -17.16
C GLN A 229 23.29 48.57 -16.45
N MET A 230 24.26 48.63 -15.54
CA MET A 230 24.74 49.89 -15.05
C MET A 230 25.51 50.56 -16.20
N VAL A 231 24.95 51.61 -16.74
CA VAL A 231 25.69 52.52 -17.63
C VAL A 231 26.67 53.28 -16.72
N ILE A 232 27.97 53.01 -16.88
CA ILE A 232 29.06 53.73 -16.21
C ILE A 232 29.38 54.98 -17.04
#